data_7a7bbcc3692c2eb1b31e0cb7bf4b3fef
#
_entry.id   7a7bbcc3692c2eb1b31e0cb7bf4b3fef
#
_cell.length_a   1.000
_cell.length_b   1.000
_cell.length_c   1.000
_cell.angle_alpha   90.00
_cell.angle_beta   90.00
_cell.angle_gamma   90.00
#
_symmetry.space_group_name_H-M   'P 1'
#
loop_
_entity.id
_entity.type
_entity.pdbx_description
1 polymer ?
#
loop_
_entity_poly.entity_id
_entity_poly.type
_entity_poly.pdbx_seq_one_letter_code
_entity_poly.pdbx_strand_id
1 'polypeptide(L)'
;HNFRNADYAEEKESRYQRLMRQVIREGVKTKVLMLSATPVNNRFNDLKNQLQLAYEGESENLAQHLSLSTTVEKVFSDAQRVFNEWSKLDPELRTTDRILQMLDFDFFELLDSVTIARSRKHIQAFYDTTEIGAFPERRPPLSIREPLTDLPDVPGFNDIFEQLQALTLAVYTPLAYVFPSRRTKYEELYNVTAGSARSNLGQAGREQGLKKLMTVNLLKRLESSVDAFRLTLAKIEESVTHTLGRISNHAGNLADLSPELAGLDFDVDDEDDANIEALSFGEKIKIDLDDLDIESWQRDLWNDRETLRELLDEMRKVTPAHDLKLRKLKQLIQNKSEHPINDGNRKVLVFSAFADTADYLYRELAPTLVAAGLDTAVITGGSHGAKTTLGTGFDFQQVMSLFSPRSKQRHLTMPRETRELDVLIGTDVISEGQNLQDCDYLINYDIHWNPVRIIQRFGRIDRIGSINSQIQLVNFWPDISLDEYINLK
;
A
#
# COMPACT_ATOMS: atom_id res chain seq x y z
N HIS A 1 -9.46 -8.38 8.05
CA HIS A 1 -8.01 -8.29 7.78
C HIS A 1 -7.17 -8.89 8.93
N ASN A 2 -7.32 -8.44 10.17
CA ASN A 2 -6.51 -8.86 11.34
C ASN A 2 -6.59 -10.35 11.71
N PHE A 3 -7.42 -11.14 11.05
CA PHE A 3 -7.64 -12.56 11.31
C PHE A 3 -7.38 -13.45 10.08
N ARG A 4 -6.65 -12.94 9.08
CA ARG A 4 -6.28 -13.71 7.88
C ARG A 4 -4.98 -14.47 8.04
N ASN A 5 -4.03 -13.92 8.79
CA ASN A 5 -2.70 -14.47 8.92
C ASN A 5 -2.57 -15.35 10.16
N ALA A 6 -2.32 -16.62 9.90
CA ALA A 6 -1.89 -17.58 10.91
C ALA A 6 -0.36 -17.55 11.06
N ASP A 7 0.22 -16.36 11.29
CA ASP A 7 1.67 -16.25 11.43
C ASP A 7 2.17 -16.99 12.66
N TYR A 8 3.07 -17.91 12.44
CA TYR A 8 3.75 -18.74 13.43
C TYR A 8 5.08 -18.07 13.83
N ALA A 9 5.02 -16.91 14.49
CA ALA A 9 6.17 -16.44 15.23
C ALA A 9 6.21 -17.22 16.56
N GLU A 10 7.27 -17.96 16.82
CA GLU A 10 7.39 -18.87 17.98
C GLU A 10 7.25 -18.18 19.34
N GLU A 11 7.35 -16.84 19.42
CA GLU A 11 7.30 -16.10 20.68
C GLU A 11 6.02 -15.28 20.92
N LYS A 12 5.15 -15.07 19.94
CA LYS A 12 3.88 -14.33 20.14
C LYS A 12 2.74 -14.96 19.38
N GLU A 13 1.77 -15.48 20.12
CA GLU A 13 0.51 -15.97 19.57
C GLU A 13 -0.21 -14.85 18.79
N SER A 14 -0.45 -15.08 17.48
CA SER A 14 -1.15 -14.13 16.63
C SER A 14 -2.60 -13.95 17.06
N ARG A 15 -3.24 -12.84 16.66
CA ARG A 15 -4.68 -12.61 16.91
C ARG A 15 -5.54 -13.74 16.33
N TYR A 16 -5.15 -14.28 15.18
CA TYR A 16 -5.81 -15.44 14.56
C TYR A 16 -5.71 -16.69 15.42
N GLN A 17 -4.50 -17.04 15.89
CA GLN A 17 -4.27 -18.21 16.74
C GLN A 17 -5.04 -18.09 18.06
N ARG A 18 -5.05 -16.90 18.67
CA ARG A 18 -5.81 -16.64 19.89
C ARG A 18 -7.31 -16.80 19.68
N LEU A 19 -7.85 -16.28 18.57
CA LEU A 19 -9.26 -16.45 18.21
C LEU A 19 -9.59 -17.93 18.00
N MET A 20 -8.77 -18.64 17.22
CA MET A 20 -8.95 -20.06 16.92
C MET A 20 -8.95 -20.90 18.20
N ARG A 21 -7.97 -20.72 19.07
CA ARG A 21 -7.80 -21.52 20.29
C ARG A 21 -8.81 -21.15 21.35
N GLN A 22 -8.83 -19.89 21.80
CA GLN A 22 -9.56 -19.47 23.01
C GLN A 22 -11.07 -19.28 22.77
N VAL A 23 -11.48 -18.97 21.56
CA VAL A 23 -12.90 -18.69 21.24
C VAL A 23 -13.52 -19.83 20.46
N ILE A 24 -12.87 -20.28 19.39
CA ILE A 24 -13.47 -21.27 18.48
C ILE A 24 -13.37 -22.68 19.07
N ARG A 25 -12.17 -23.12 19.53
CA ARG A 25 -11.95 -24.50 20.01
C ARG A 25 -12.28 -24.72 21.48
N GLU A 26 -11.83 -23.82 22.34
CA GLU A 26 -11.95 -23.95 23.82
C GLU A 26 -13.18 -23.21 24.37
N GLY A 27 -13.80 -22.34 23.57
CA GLY A 27 -14.95 -21.54 23.97
C GLY A 27 -16.29 -22.26 23.83
N VAL A 28 -17.37 -21.48 23.80
CA VAL A 28 -18.72 -21.98 23.51
C VAL A 28 -18.84 -22.31 22.04
N LYS A 29 -19.64 -23.33 21.70
CA LYS A 29 -19.94 -23.71 20.32
C LYS A 29 -20.44 -22.50 19.52
N THR A 30 -19.64 -22.02 18.60
CA THR A 30 -19.84 -20.74 17.93
C THR A 30 -20.08 -20.93 16.43
N LYS A 31 -21.07 -20.22 15.88
CA LYS A 31 -21.23 -20.08 14.43
C LYS A 31 -20.44 -18.85 13.96
N VAL A 32 -19.64 -19.01 12.92
CA VAL A 32 -18.79 -17.93 12.39
C VAL A 32 -19.41 -17.41 11.09
N LEU A 33 -19.74 -16.12 11.06
CA LEU A 33 -20.10 -15.39 9.84
C LEU A 33 -19.02 -14.36 9.54
N MET A 34 -18.39 -14.48 8.39
CA MET A 34 -17.38 -13.54 7.94
C MET A 34 -17.91 -12.63 6.83
N LEU A 35 -17.71 -11.34 6.95
CA LEU A 35 -18.07 -10.34 5.96
C LEU A 35 -16.80 -9.77 5.34
N SER A 36 -16.67 -9.89 4.02
CA SER A 36 -15.53 -9.35 3.28
C SER A 36 -15.98 -8.87 1.91
N ALA A 37 -15.44 -7.73 1.47
CA ALA A 37 -15.61 -7.27 0.09
C ALA A 37 -14.61 -7.96 -0.86
N THR A 38 -13.46 -8.39 -0.32
CA THR A 38 -12.35 -9.00 -1.05
C THR A 38 -11.77 -10.12 -0.18
N PRO A 39 -12.34 -11.35 -0.24
CA PRO A 39 -11.91 -12.45 0.62
C PRO A 39 -10.52 -12.99 0.27
N VAL A 40 -10.06 -12.76 -0.96
CA VAL A 40 -8.72 -13.09 -1.44
C VAL A 40 -8.03 -11.79 -1.86
N ASN A 41 -6.86 -11.51 -1.28
CA ASN A 41 -6.00 -10.43 -1.76
C ASN A 41 -5.00 -10.99 -2.78
N ASN A 42 -3.90 -11.58 -2.31
CA ASN A 42 -2.83 -12.08 -3.19
C ASN A 42 -2.63 -13.59 -3.09
N ARG A 43 -3.15 -14.24 -2.05
CA ARG A 43 -2.96 -15.68 -1.82
C ARG A 43 -4.26 -16.36 -1.42
N PHE A 44 -4.51 -17.51 -1.99
CA PHE A 44 -5.64 -18.35 -1.57
C PHE A 44 -5.51 -18.86 -0.12
N ASN A 45 -4.31 -18.81 0.45
CA ASN A 45 -4.08 -19.11 1.87
C ASN A 45 -4.90 -18.20 2.80
N ASP A 46 -5.14 -16.93 2.44
CA ASP A 46 -5.95 -16.02 3.24
C ASP A 46 -7.38 -16.52 3.36
N LEU A 47 -7.94 -16.98 2.24
CA LEU A 47 -9.28 -17.55 2.21
C LEU A 47 -9.30 -18.89 2.97
N LYS A 48 -8.31 -19.74 2.80
CA LYS A 48 -8.17 -20.99 3.57
C LYS A 48 -8.18 -20.73 5.07
N ASN A 49 -7.35 -19.79 5.55
CA ASN A 49 -7.27 -19.44 6.97
C ASN A 49 -8.60 -18.90 7.51
N GLN A 50 -9.31 -18.09 6.72
CA GLN A 50 -10.63 -17.61 7.09
C GLN A 50 -11.63 -18.76 7.20
N LEU A 51 -11.65 -19.67 6.24
CA LEU A 51 -12.54 -20.83 6.27
C LEU A 51 -12.23 -21.78 7.44
N GLN A 52 -10.95 -21.92 7.82
CA GLN A 52 -10.57 -22.70 9.00
C GLN A 52 -11.24 -22.25 10.28
N LEU A 53 -11.57 -20.96 10.42
CA LEU A 53 -12.34 -20.47 11.57
C LEU A 53 -13.78 -21.04 11.59
N ALA A 54 -14.35 -21.32 10.43
CA ALA A 54 -15.72 -21.82 10.32
C ALA A 54 -15.86 -23.32 10.63
N TYR A 55 -14.81 -24.10 10.35
CA TYR A 55 -14.78 -25.53 10.64
C TYR A 55 -13.80 -25.94 11.74
N GLU A 56 -13.46 -25.00 12.61
CA GLU A 56 -12.63 -25.21 13.82
C GLU A 56 -11.21 -25.73 13.52
N GLY A 57 -10.76 -25.59 12.26
CA GLY A 57 -9.48 -26.10 11.77
C GLY A 57 -9.47 -27.61 11.48
N GLU A 58 -10.64 -28.28 11.56
CA GLU A 58 -10.79 -29.70 11.26
C GLU A 58 -11.35 -29.88 9.83
N SER A 59 -10.45 -29.90 8.85
CA SER A 59 -10.81 -29.99 7.43
C SER A 59 -11.58 -31.26 7.06
N GLU A 60 -11.42 -32.33 7.81
CA GLU A 60 -12.16 -33.58 7.61
C GLU A 60 -13.69 -33.40 7.80
N ASN A 61 -14.10 -32.56 8.75
CA ASN A 61 -15.52 -32.28 8.97
C ASN A 61 -16.16 -31.58 7.76
N LEU A 62 -15.43 -30.70 7.11
CA LEU A 62 -15.91 -30.01 5.91
C LEU A 62 -15.86 -30.94 4.69
N ALA A 63 -14.80 -31.70 4.52
CA ALA A 63 -14.63 -32.62 3.41
C ALA A 63 -15.68 -33.75 3.39
N GLN A 64 -16.17 -34.21 4.56
CA GLN A 64 -17.23 -35.20 4.66
C GLN A 64 -18.62 -34.67 4.20
N HIS A 65 -18.86 -33.38 4.37
CA HIS A 65 -20.10 -32.72 3.92
C HIS A 65 -20.06 -32.29 2.44
N LEU A 66 -18.90 -32.17 1.89
CA LEU A 66 -18.64 -31.84 0.49
C LEU A 66 -18.07 -33.07 -0.21
N SER A 67 -18.56 -33.40 -1.39
CA SER A 67 -18.07 -34.53 -2.18
C SER A 67 -16.70 -34.22 -2.82
N LEU A 68 -15.73 -33.66 -2.05
CA LEU A 68 -14.43 -33.32 -2.54
C LEU A 68 -13.61 -34.58 -2.85
N SER A 69 -12.91 -34.58 -3.96
CA SER A 69 -12.01 -35.67 -4.37
C SER A 69 -10.70 -35.70 -3.57
N THR A 70 -10.40 -34.60 -2.84
CA THR A 70 -9.12 -34.41 -2.10
C THR A 70 -9.35 -33.57 -0.84
N THR A 71 -8.30 -33.35 -0.05
CA THR A 71 -8.38 -32.55 1.18
C THR A 71 -8.49 -31.05 0.86
N VAL A 72 -9.13 -30.28 1.77
CA VAL A 72 -9.29 -28.83 1.64
C VAL A 72 -7.93 -28.12 1.45
N GLU A 73 -6.90 -28.56 2.19
CA GLU A 73 -5.54 -28.04 2.09
C GLU A 73 -4.96 -28.22 0.70
N LYS A 74 -5.19 -29.40 0.10
CA LYS A 74 -4.71 -29.70 -1.24
C LYS A 74 -5.46 -28.90 -2.29
N VAL A 75 -6.78 -28.74 -2.16
CA VAL A 75 -7.58 -27.87 -3.06
C VAL A 75 -6.98 -26.46 -3.12
N PHE A 76 -6.68 -25.84 -1.96
CA PHE A 76 -6.08 -24.51 -1.92
C PHE A 76 -4.63 -24.46 -2.43
N SER A 77 -3.84 -25.50 -2.16
CA SER A 77 -2.47 -25.62 -2.67
C SER A 77 -2.45 -25.71 -4.20
N ASP A 78 -3.33 -26.53 -4.77
CA ASP A 78 -3.44 -26.71 -6.22
C ASP A 78 -3.98 -25.42 -6.88
N ALA A 79 -4.97 -24.76 -6.29
CA ALA A 79 -5.47 -23.48 -6.77
C ALA A 79 -4.36 -22.40 -6.78
N GLN A 80 -3.53 -22.32 -5.73
CA GLN A 80 -2.41 -21.39 -5.68
C GLN A 80 -1.36 -21.70 -6.73
N ARG A 81 -1.07 -22.99 -6.97
CA ARG A 81 -0.14 -23.41 -8.04
C ARG A 81 -0.67 -22.99 -9.41
N VAL A 82 -1.94 -23.26 -9.69
CA VAL A 82 -2.60 -22.85 -10.93
C VAL A 82 -2.56 -21.33 -11.12
N PHE A 83 -2.82 -20.56 -10.07
CA PHE A 83 -2.72 -19.11 -10.13
C PHE A 83 -1.29 -18.64 -10.45
N ASN A 84 -0.28 -19.25 -9.82
CA ASN A 84 1.12 -18.94 -10.08
C ASN A 84 1.54 -19.30 -11.51
N GLU A 85 1.02 -20.38 -12.08
CA GLU A 85 1.24 -20.76 -13.47
C GLU A 85 0.55 -19.77 -14.43
N TRP A 86 -0.70 -19.42 -14.17
CA TRP A 86 -1.45 -18.45 -14.95
C TRP A 86 -0.78 -17.05 -14.92
N SER A 87 -0.28 -16.63 -13.76
CA SER A 87 0.38 -15.32 -13.62
C SER A 87 1.69 -15.18 -14.42
N LYS A 88 2.29 -16.31 -14.84
CA LYS A 88 3.50 -16.35 -15.67
C LYS A 88 3.22 -16.43 -17.18
N LEU A 89 1.96 -16.55 -17.57
CA LEU A 89 1.58 -16.54 -18.98
C LEU A 89 1.79 -15.14 -19.58
N ASP A 90 1.91 -15.09 -20.90
CA ASP A 90 1.94 -13.82 -21.61
C ASP A 90 0.68 -12.99 -21.32
N PRO A 91 0.77 -11.66 -21.27
CA PRO A 91 -0.35 -10.78 -20.90
C PRO A 91 -1.64 -11.05 -21.69
N GLU A 92 -1.53 -11.37 -22.96
CA GLU A 92 -2.66 -11.69 -23.83
C GLU A 92 -3.39 -12.98 -23.45
N LEU A 93 -2.69 -13.93 -22.83
CA LEU A 93 -3.23 -15.23 -22.40
C LEU A 93 -3.75 -15.18 -20.94
N ARG A 94 -3.47 -14.13 -20.19
CA ARG A 94 -3.93 -13.93 -18.81
C ARG A 94 -5.38 -13.46 -18.75
N THR A 95 -6.30 -14.25 -19.28
CA THR A 95 -7.74 -13.95 -19.23
C THR A 95 -8.43 -14.66 -18.09
N THR A 96 -9.56 -14.09 -17.63
CA THR A 96 -10.41 -14.69 -16.58
C THR A 96 -10.91 -16.07 -17.00
N ASP A 97 -11.31 -16.23 -18.25
CA ASP A 97 -11.80 -17.53 -18.77
C ASP A 97 -10.70 -18.58 -18.70
N ARG A 98 -9.46 -18.19 -18.98
CA ARG A 98 -8.33 -19.12 -18.92
C ARG A 98 -8.05 -19.63 -17.53
N ILE A 99 -8.02 -18.75 -16.52
CA ILE A 99 -7.79 -19.20 -15.13
C ILE A 99 -8.97 -20.05 -14.62
N LEU A 100 -10.21 -19.70 -14.95
CA LEU A 100 -11.38 -20.50 -14.58
C LEU A 100 -11.33 -21.92 -15.17
N GLN A 101 -10.81 -22.07 -16.39
CA GLN A 101 -10.62 -23.38 -17.02
C GLN A 101 -9.47 -24.19 -16.39
N MET A 102 -8.48 -23.53 -15.80
CA MET A 102 -7.33 -24.18 -15.16
C MET A 102 -7.60 -24.61 -13.72
N LEU A 103 -8.56 -23.96 -13.06
CA LEU A 103 -8.94 -24.30 -11.68
C LEU A 103 -9.81 -25.59 -11.66
N ASP A 104 -9.60 -26.41 -10.62
CA ASP A 104 -10.30 -27.66 -10.45
C ASP A 104 -11.77 -27.43 -10.01
N PHE A 105 -12.63 -28.40 -10.32
CA PHE A 105 -14.03 -28.44 -9.90
C PHE A 105 -14.17 -28.38 -8.37
N ASP A 106 -13.35 -29.12 -7.64
CA ASP A 106 -13.35 -29.15 -6.17
C ASP A 106 -13.18 -27.75 -5.55
N PHE A 107 -12.40 -26.87 -6.20
CA PHE A 107 -12.23 -25.49 -5.73
C PHE A 107 -13.54 -24.71 -5.83
N PHE A 108 -14.30 -24.86 -6.91
CA PHE A 108 -15.58 -24.18 -7.06
C PHE A 108 -16.63 -24.76 -6.14
N GLU A 109 -16.72 -26.09 -5.99
CA GLU A 109 -17.64 -26.75 -5.08
C GLU A 109 -17.42 -26.30 -3.63
N LEU A 110 -16.15 -26.24 -3.20
CA LEU A 110 -15.78 -25.73 -1.88
C LEU A 110 -16.23 -24.28 -1.70
N LEU A 111 -15.96 -23.40 -2.66
CA LEU A 111 -16.33 -21.99 -2.54
C LEU A 111 -17.84 -21.79 -2.53
N ASP A 112 -18.57 -22.42 -3.41
CA ASP A 112 -20.03 -22.26 -3.52
C ASP A 112 -20.75 -22.75 -2.26
N SER A 113 -20.20 -23.76 -1.59
CA SER A 113 -20.80 -24.32 -0.38
C SER A 113 -20.62 -23.43 0.87
N VAL A 114 -19.53 -22.64 0.93
CA VAL A 114 -19.16 -21.87 2.15
C VAL A 114 -19.27 -20.35 1.94
N THR A 115 -19.50 -19.87 0.72
CA THR A 115 -19.57 -18.44 0.44
C THR A 115 -20.92 -18.02 -0.13
N ILE A 116 -21.37 -16.84 0.27
CA ILE A 116 -22.53 -16.17 -0.31
C ILE A 116 -22.04 -14.93 -1.03
N ALA A 117 -21.66 -15.08 -2.31
CA ALA A 117 -21.20 -13.96 -3.12
C ALA A 117 -22.38 -13.16 -3.69
N ARG A 118 -22.34 -11.84 -3.55
CA ARG A 118 -23.33 -10.93 -4.11
C ARG A 118 -22.63 -9.81 -4.85
N SER A 119 -22.68 -9.86 -6.18
CA SER A 119 -22.20 -8.76 -7.02
C SER A 119 -23.27 -7.68 -7.16
N ARG A 120 -22.87 -6.46 -7.53
CA ARG A 120 -23.78 -5.37 -7.87
C ARG A 120 -24.81 -5.78 -8.94
N LYS A 121 -24.37 -6.46 -10.00
CA LYS A 121 -25.26 -6.96 -11.06
C LYS A 121 -26.29 -7.95 -10.51
N HIS A 122 -25.86 -8.83 -9.61
CA HIS A 122 -26.72 -9.80 -8.96
C HIS A 122 -27.79 -9.09 -8.10
N ILE A 123 -27.38 -8.10 -7.30
CA ILE A 123 -28.32 -7.34 -6.47
C ILE A 123 -29.33 -6.61 -7.36
N GLN A 124 -28.89 -5.92 -8.41
CA GLN A 124 -29.76 -5.21 -9.34
C GLN A 124 -30.75 -6.12 -10.09
N ALA A 125 -30.35 -7.35 -10.37
CA ALA A 125 -31.18 -8.29 -11.14
C ALA A 125 -32.21 -9.06 -10.27
N PHE A 126 -31.91 -9.35 -9.00
CA PHE A 126 -32.66 -10.31 -8.20
C PHE A 126 -33.22 -9.75 -6.89
N TYR A 127 -32.85 -8.53 -6.50
CA TYR A 127 -33.34 -7.93 -5.25
C TYR A 127 -34.20 -6.69 -5.52
N ASP A 128 -35.27 -6.54 -4.75
CA ASP A 128 -36.01 -5.28 -4.70
C ASP A 128 -35.16 -4.25 -3.93
N THR A 129 -34.73 -3.21 -4.63
CA THR A 129 -33.91 -2.14 -4.06
C THR A 129 -34.72 -0.89 -3.70
N THR A 130 -36.05 -0.96 -3.72
CA THR A 130 -36.93 0.19 -3.51
C THR A 130 -36.74 0.81 -2.13
N GLU A 131 -36.55 -0.01 -1.09
CA GLU A 131 -36.34 0.47 0.28
C GLU A 131 -34.88 0.88 0.59
N ILE A 132 -33.92 0.25 -0.06
CA ILE A 132 -32.49 0.46 0.22
C ILE A 132 -31.82 1.42 -0.77
N GLY A 133 -32.56 1.83 -1.81
CA GLY A 133 -32.08 2.75 -2.85
C GLY A 133 -31.30 2.10 -3.98
N ALA A 134 -31.00 2.88 -5.00
CA ALA A 134 -30.25 2.43 -6.17
C ALA A 134 -28.73 2.59 -5.99
N PHE A 135 -27.97 1.88 -6.83
CA PHE A 135 -26.54 2.18 -6.99
C PHE A 135 -26.37 3.37 -7.92
N PRO A 136 -25.39 4.26 -7.65
CA PRO A 136 -25.06 5.33 -8.57
C PRO A 136 -24.51 4.79 -9.90
N GLU A 137 -24.74 5.50 -10.98
CA GLU A 137 -24.13 5.20 -12.27
C GLU A 137 -22.63 5.51 -12.24
N ARG A 138 -21.82 4.58 -12.71
CA ARG A 138 -20.37 4.76 -12.82
C ARG A 138 -20.06 5.43 -14.15
N ARG A 139 -19.52 6.66 -14.09
CA ARG A 139 -18.96 7.28 -15.30
C ARG A 139 -17.67 6.56 -15.72
N PRO A 140 -17.29 6.59 -17.01
CA PRO A 140 -16.00 6.06 -17.44
C PRO A 140 -14.84 6.66 -16.63
N PRO A 141 -13.90 5.85 -16.13
CA PRO A 141 -12.77 6.36 -15.38
C PRO A 141 -11.91 7.32 -16.20
N LEU A 142 -11.48 8.42 -15.57
CA LEU A 142 -10.53 9.33 -16.20
C LEU A 142 -9.10 8.88 -15.85
N SER A 143 -8.30 8.63 -16.88
CA SER A 143 -6.88 8.30 -16.75
C SER A 143 -6.05 9.53 -17.13
N ILE A 144 -5.23 9.99 -16.19
CA ILE A 144 -4.41 11.19 -16.34
C ILE A 144 -2.95 10.79 -16.29
N ARG A 145 -2.15 11.32 -17.19
CA ARG A 145 -0.72 11.21 -17.22
C ARG A 145 -0.16 12.62 -17.40
N GLU A 146 0.63 13.06 -16.45
CA GLU A 146 1.28 14.36 -16.51
C GLU A 146 2.79 14.16 -16.37
N PRO A 147 3.61 14.87 -17.16
CA PRO A 147 5.02 14.92 -16.92
C PRO A 147 5.33 15.42 -15.50
N LEU A 148 6.53 15.11 -15.00
CA LEU A 148 6.95 15.50 -13.66
C LEU A 148 6.94 17.03 -13.49
N THR A 149 7.45 17.74 -14.51
CA THR A 149 7.61 19.20 -14.50
C THR A 149 7.58 19.78 -15.92
N ASP A 150 7.38 21.09 -16.04
CA ASP A 150 7.52 21.85 -17.28
C ASP A 150 8.92 22.50 -17.44
N LEU A 151 9.84 22.24 -16.52
CA LEU A 151 11.21 22.75 -16.58
C LEU A 151 12.06 21.92 -17.57
N PRO A 152 12.62 22.52 -18.63
CA PRO A 152 13.34 21.79 -19.67
C PRO A 152 14.68 21.19 -19.19
N ASP A 153 15.30 21.79 -18.16
CA ASP A 153 16.61 21.39 -17.64
C ASP A 153 16.51 20.39 -16.47
N VAL A 154 15.32 19.90 -16.16
CA VAL A 154 15.13 18.89 -15.11
C VAL A 154 14.93 17.53 -15.79
N PRO A 155 15.65 16.48 -15.33
CA PRO A 155 15.52 15.15 -15.91
C PRO A 155 14.07 14.62 -15.81
N GLY A 156 13.65 13.95 -16.86
CA GLY A 156 12.36 13.27 -16.92
C GLY A 156 12.34 12.00 -16.07
N PHE A 157 11.18 11.36 -16.01
CA PHE A 157 11.00 10.17 -15.19
C PHE A 157 11.97 9.04 -15.58
N ASN A 158 12.18 8.79 -16.88
CA ASN A 158 13.07 7.75 -17.37
C ASN A 158 14.54 8.02 -17.03
N ASP A 159 14.99 9.28 -17.16
CA ASP A 159 16.36 9.66 -16.83
C ASP A 159 16.64 9.47 -15.32
N ILE A 160 15.67 9.84 -14.48
CA ILE A 160 15.74 9.61 -13.03
C ILE A 160 15.78 8.12 -12.73
N PHE A 161 14.97 7.33 -13.42
CA PHE A 161 14.93 5.88 -13.28
C PHE A 161 16.28 5.23 -13.58
N GLU A 162 16.94 5.62 -14.67
CA GLU A 162 18.29 5.14 -15.02
C GLU A 162 19.31 5.49 -13.95
N GLN A 163 19.27 6.72 -13.41
CA GLN A 163 20.14 7.15 -12.32
C GLN A 163 19.89 6.35 -11.03
N LEU A 164 18.63 6.05 -10.69
CA LEU A 164 18.29 5.23 -9.53
C LEU A 164 18.75 3.77 -9.69
N GLN A 165 18.71 3.22 -10.90
CA GLN A 165 19.25 1.89 -11.18
C GLN A 165 20.77 1.82 -11.04
N ALA A 166 21.48 2.90 -11.34
CA ALA A 166 22.93 2.99 -11.21
C ALA A 166 23.40 3.02 -9.75
N LEU A 167 22.54 3.39 -8.79
CA LEU A 167 22.88 3.39 -7.37
C LEU A 167 23.25 1.99 -6.88
N THR A 168 24.39 1.90 -6.20
CA THR A 168 24.79 0.65 -5.53
C THR A 168 24.02 0.43 -4.24
N LEU A 169 23.51 1.51 -3.62
CA LEU A 169 22.87 1.51 -2.31
C LEU A 169 23.73 0.77 -1.26
N ALA A 170 25.04 1.07 -1.31
CA ALA A 170 26.08 0.41 -0.53
C ALA A 170 25.86 0.50 0.99
N VAL A 171 25.13 1.52 1.45
CA VAL A 171 24.75 1.70 2.85
C VAL A 171 23.86 0.55 3.36
N TYR A 172 23.09 -0.09 2.50
CA TYR A 172 22.16 -1.20 2.82
C TYR A 172 22.77 -2.59 2.60
N THR A 173 23.97 -2.67 2.04
CA THR A 173 24.62 -3.94 1.67
C THR A 173 26.04 -4.07 2.21
N PRO A 174 26.30 -3.79 3.51
CA PRO A 174 27.66 -3.80 4.06
C PRO A 174 28.34 -5.19 3.99
N LEU A 175 27.58 -6.29 4.08
CA LEU A 175 28.13 -7.65 3.97
C LEU A 175 28.73 -7.96 2.58
N ALA A 176 28.31 -7.22 1.55
CA ALA A 176 28.87 -7.38 0.22
C ALA A 176 30.38 -7.00 0.20
N TYR A 177 30.81 -6.15 1.13
CA TYR A 177 32.17 -5.66 1.27
C TYR A 177 33.00 -6.43 2.31
N VAL A 178 32.46 -7.43 2.99
CA VAL A 178 33.23 -8.30 3.89
C VAL A 178 34.19 -9.14 3.07
N PHE A 179 35.47 -9.20 3.49
CA PHE A 179 36.46 -10.04 2.83
C PHE A 179 35.99 -11.50 2.73
N PRO A 180 36.18 -12.20 1.60
CA PRO A 180 35.70 -13.56 1.41
C PRO A 180 36.15 -14.52 2.54
N SER A 181 37.34 -14.36 3.09
CA SER A 181 37.86 -15.14 4.19
C SER A 181 37.15 -14.93 5.54
N ARG A 182 36.36 -13.86 5.65
CA ARG A 182 35.62 -13.50 6.88
C ARG A 182 34.11 -13.69 6.76
N ARG A 183 33.58 -13.93 5.56
CA ARG A 183 32.13 -14.07 5.31
C ARG A 183 31.48 -15.15 6.15
N THR A 184 32.11 -16.33 6.26
CA THR A 184 31.57 -17.45 7.04
C THR A 184 31.28 -17.06 8.50
N LYS A 185 32.15 -16.23 9.12
CA LYS A 185 31.95 -15.72 10.48
C LYS A 185 30.60 -14.99 10.62
N TYR A 186 30.25 -14.16 9.67
CA TYR A 186 29.01 -13.36 9.71
C TYR A 186 27.80 -14.16 9.23
N GLU A 187 27.98 -15.09 8.30
CA GLU A 187 26.93 -16.02 7.89
C GLU A 187 26.52 -16.92 9.06
N GLU A 188 27.48 -17.48 9.82
CA GLU A 188 27.20 -18.27 11.02
C GLU A 188 26.55 -17.42 12.12
N LEU A 189 27.04 -16.21 12.36
CA LEU A 189 26.53 -15.34 13.42
C LEU A 189 25.08 -14.88 13.17
N TYR A 190 24.73 -14.59 11.92
CA TYR A 190 23.43 -13.98 11.57
C TYR A 190 22.43 -14.94 10.92
N ASN A 191 22.88 -16.12 10.44
CA ASN A 191 21.97 -17.15 9.90
C ASN A 191 21.37 -18.03 11.00
N VAL A 192 21.99 -18.14 12.18
CA VAL A 192 21.55 -19.00 13.29
C VAL A 192 20.32 -18.42 14.00
N THR A 193 20.11 -17.11 13.95
CA THR A 193 18.98 -16.44 14.62
C THR A 193 17.66 -16.45 13.83
N ALA A 194 17.66 -16.91 12.60
CA ALA A 194 16.47 -17.04 11.78
C ALA A 194 15.77 -18.41 11.92
N GLY A 195 15.47 -18.79 13.15
CA GLY A 195 14.84 -20.08 13.52
C GLY A 195 13.38 -20.26 13.10
N SER A 196 12.84 -19.49 12.18
CA SER A 196 11.52 -19.77 11.60
C SER A 196 11.66 -20.41 10.22
N ALA A 197 11.07 -21.58 10.06
CA ALA A 197 11.19 -22.55 8.96
C ALA A 197 10.76 -22.06 7.54
N ARG A 198 10.82 -20.75 7.23
CA ARG A 198 10.36 -20.20 5.95
C ARG A 198 11.29 -19.24 5.21
N SER A 199 12.40 -18.83 5.75
CA SER A 199 13.38 -18.07 4.96
C SER A 199 14.77 -18.71 5.03
N ASN A 200 15.07 -19.59 4.08
CA ASN A 200 16.43 -20.03 3.73
C ASN A 200 17.24 -18.90 3.06
N LEU A 201 16.85 -17.65 3.22
CA LEU A 201 17.59 -16.50 2.70
C LEU A 201 18.69 -16.16 3.73
N GLY A 202 19.93 -16.47 3.38
CA GLY A 202 21.09 -15.98 4.11
C GLY A 202 21.09 -14.44 4.17
N GLN A 203 21.84 -13.87 5.11
CA GLN A 203 21.92 -12.41 5.32
C GLN A 203 22.26 -11.65 4.02
N ALA A 204 23.15 -12.15 3.18
CA ALA A 204 23.46 -11.56 1.88
C ALA A 204 22.24 -11.48 0.94
N GLY A 205 21.37 -12.49 0.98
CA GLY A 205 20.10 -12.46 0.26
C GLY A 205 19.12 -11.41 0.77
N ARG A 206 19.13 -11.15 2.09
CA ARG A 206 18.33 -10.07 2.71
C ARG A 206 18.81 -8.69 2.27
N GLU A 207 20.11 -8.43 2.26
CA GLU A 207 20.68 -7.17 1.79
C GLU A 207 20.33 -6.90 0.32
N GLN A 208 20.42 -7.91 -0.54
CA GLN A 208 20.01 -7.76 -1.95
C GLN A 208 18.50 -7.52 -2.09
N GLY A 209 17.69 -8.17 -1.27
CA GLY A 209 16.25 -7.91 -1.19
C GLY A 209 15.96 -6.48 -0.74
N LEU A 210 16.69 -5.99 0.26
CA LEU A 210 16.55 -4.62 0.76
C LEU A 210 16.95 -3.57 -0.29
N LYS A 211 18.07 -3.78 -1.00
CA LYS A 211 18.46 -2.93 -2.12
C LYS A 211 17.35 -2.82 -3.17
N LYS A 212 16.79 -3.96 -3.61
CA LYS A 212 15.70 -4.00 -4.59
C LYS A 212 14.45 -3.27 -4.06
N LEU A 213 14.10 -3.50 -2.79
CA LEU A 213 12.98 -2.83 -2.14
C LEU A 213 13.17 -1.31 -2.10
N MET A 214 14.38 -0.83 -1.77
CA MET A 214 14.70 0.59 -1.73
C MET A 214 14.58 1.25 -3.11
N THR A 215 15.06 0.60 -4.17
CA THR A 215 14.91 1.10 -5.54
C THR A 215 13.43 1.21 -5.93
N VAL A 216 12.63 0.16 -5.64
CA VAL A 216 11.19 0.19 -5.90
C VAL A 216 10.48 1.27 -5.10
N ASN A 217 10.84 1.45 -3.82
CA ASN A 217 10.25 2.49 -2.97
C ASN A 217 10.57 3.91 -3.49
N LEU A 218 11.80 4.16 -3.93
CA LEU A 218 12.18 5.44 -4.53
C LEU A 218 11.33 5.76 -5.77
N LEU A 219 11.09 4.76 -6.62
CA LEU A 219 10.23 4.91 -7.80
C LEU A 219 8.78 5.19 -7.43
N LYS A 220 8.22 4.43 -6.48
CA LYS A 220 6.86 4.68 -5.96
C LYS A 220 6.73 6.09 -5.39
N ARG A 221 7.76 6.57 -4.69
CA ARG A 221 7.78 7.92 -4.13
C ARG A 221 7.85 9.01 -5.20
N LEU A 222 8.67 8.81 -6.24
CA LEU A 222 8.73 9.71 -7.40
C LEU A 222 7.38 9.76 -8.12
N GLU A 223 6.75 8.60 -8.31
CA GLU A 223 5.41 8.48 -8.89
C GLU A 223 4.37 9.24 -8.05
N SER A 224 4.47 9.15 -6.74
CA SER A 224 3.53 9.80 -5.84
C SER A 224 3.67 11.31 -5.87
N SER A 225 4.81 11.87 -5.48
CA SER A 225 5.10 13.29 -5.58
C SER A 225 6.60 13.59 -5.55
N VAL A 226 7.01 14.70 -6.19
CA VAL A 226 8.39 15.21 -6.12
C VAL A 226 8.79 15.51 -4.67
N ASP A 227 7.87 15.99 -3.84
CA ASP A 227 8.12 16.29 -2.42
C ASP A 227 8.46 15.04 -1.63
N ALA A 228 7.67 13.97 -1.74
CA ALA A 228 7.90 12.69 -1.06
C ALA A 228 9.21 12.02 -1.55
N PHE A 229 9.48 12.10 -2.86
CA PHE A 229 10.72 11.58 -3.43
C PHE A 229 11.94 12.31 -2.87
N ARG A 230 11.90 13.64 -2.87
CA ARG A 230 12.97 14.51 -2.33
C ARG A 230 13.23 14.23 -0.84
N LEU A 231 12.19 14.06 -0.03
CA LEU A 231 12.32 13.69 1.39
C LEU A 231 13.05 12.35 1.57
N THR A 232 12.75 11.38 0.72
CA THR A 232 13.38 10.06 0.80
C THR A 232 14.83 10.10 0.34
N LEU A 233 15.12 10.78 -0.77
CA LEU A 233 16.49 10.98 -1.23
C LEU A 233 17.34 11.64 -0.15
N ALA A 234 16.82 12.69 0.51
CA ALA A 234 17.53 13.40 1.58
C ALA A 234 17.86 12.48 2.76
N LYS A 235 16.92 11.63 3.19
CA LYS A 235 17.15 10.67 4.27
C LYS A 235 18.23 9.63 3.91
N ILE A 236 18.21 9.15 2.67
CA ILE A 236 19.23 8.18 2.20
C ILE A 236 20.61 8.87 2.12
N GLU A 237 20.66 10.08 1.57
CA GLU A 237 21.92 10.87 1.49
C GLU A 237 22.49 11.15 2.90
N GLU A 238 21.65 11.52 3.85
CA GLU A 238 22.05 11.71 5.25
C GLU A 238 22.63 10.43 5.86
N SER A 239 21.99 9.27 5.64
CA SER A 239 22.47 7.97 6.11
C SER A 239 23.83 7.62 5.50
N VAL A 240 23.99 7.83 4.19
CA VAL A 240 25.29 7.62 3.50
C VAL A 240 26.36 8.55 4.03
N THR A 241 26.05 9.84 4.20
CA THR A 241 26.98 10.84 4.72
C THR A 241 27.40 10.53 6.16
N HIS A 242 26.44 10.10 7.01
CA HIS A 242 26.74 9.67 8.37
C HIS A 242 27.66 8.44 8.39
N THR A 243 27.42 7.46 7.53
CA THR A 243 28.27 6.26 7.41
C THR A 243 29.68 6.61 6.95
N LEU A 244 29.84 7.49 5.94
CA LEU A 244 31.15 8.00 5.51
C LEU A 244 31.90 8.74 6.63
N GLY A 245 31.17 9.56 7.41
CA GLY A 245 31.74 10.25 8.57
C GLY A 245 32.24 9.29 9.64
N ARG A 246 31.52 8.20 9.89
CA ARG A 246 31.94 7.14 10.82
C ARG A 246 33.19 6.41 10.33
N ILE A 247 33.26 6.08 9.07
CA ILE A 247 34.46 5.47 8.46
C ILE A 247 35.67 6.40 8.59
N SER A 248 35.50 7.68 8.33
CA SER A 248 36.60 8.67 8.34
C SER A 248 37.11 9.01 9.75
N ASN A 249 36.23 8.98 10.76
CA ASN A 249 36.57 9.28 12.17
C ASN A 249 37.04 8.06 12.94
N HIS A 250 37.52 7.05 12.28
CA HIS A 250 37.79 5.74 12.80
C HIS A 250 38.79 5.74 13.97
N ALA A 251 38.27 5.37 15.15
CA ALA A 251 39.07 4.89 16.27
C ALA A 251 38.30 3.71 16.90
N GLY A 252 38.49 2.49 16.36
CA GLY A 252 38.03 1.24 16.97
C GLY A 252 36.55 0.95 16.88
N ASN A 253 36.22 -0.32 16.69
CA ASN A 253 34.93 -0.99 16.76
C ASN A 253 33.69 -0.20 16.32
N LEU A 254 33.28 -0.36 15.07
CA LEU A 254 31.94 0.00 14.61
C LEU A 254 30.88 -0.96 15.17
N ALA A 255 30.44 -0.67 16.37
CA ALA A 255 29.36 -1.39 17.00
C ALA A 255 28.01 -0.84 16.49
N ASP A 256 27.63 -0.99 15.29
CA ASP A 256 26.26 -0.80 14.77
C ASP A 256 26.25 -0.17 13.36
N LEU A 257 26.36 -0.99 12.34
CA LEU A 257 26.22 -0.59 10.92
C LEU A 257 24.79 -0.81 10.40
N SER A 258 23.82 -0.97 11.29
CA SER A 258 22.43 -1.05 10.84
C SER A 258 22.08 0.28 10.19
N PRO A 259 21.70 0.28 8.90
CA PRO A 259 21.13 1.47 8.30
C PRO A 259 19.87 1.81 9.13
N GLU A 260 19.78 3.06 9.57
CA GLU A 260 18.56 3.55 10.19
C GLU A 260 17.46 3.57 9.13
N LEU A 261 16.73 2.47 9.03
CA LEU A 261 15.46 2.40 8.29
C LEU A 261 14.36 3.18 9.04
N ALA A 262 14.67 3.62 10.28
CA ALA A 262 13.79 4.42 11.10
C ALA A 262 13.47 5.76 10.40
N GLY A 263 12.22 5.92 10.02
CA GLY A 263 11.70 7.13 9.38
C GLY A 263 11.63 7.08 7.85
N LEU A 264 11.96 5.97 7.21
CA LEU A 264 11.50 5.69 5.86
C LEU A 264 10.08 5.10 5.97
N ASP A 265 9.12 5.86 5.48
CA ASP A 265 7.75 5.40 5.36
C ASP A 265 7.70 4.45 4.16
N PHE A 266 7.79 3.16 4.43
CA PHE A 266 7.51 2.14 3.43
C PHE A 266 6.00 2.02 3.32
N ASP A 267 5.49 1.80 2.13
CA ASP A 267 4.10 1.37 1.93
C ASP A 267 3.96 -0.07 2.46
N VAL A 268 3.98 -0.18 3.80
CA VAL A 268 3.95 -1.45 4.53
C VAL A 268 2.54 -2.04 4.57
N ASP A 269 1.55 -1.33 4.02
CA ASP A 269 0.18 -1.82 3.90
C ASP A 269 0.03 -2.93 2.83
N ASP A 270 1.06 -3.19 2.05
CA ASP A 270 1.22 -4.48 1.38
C ASP A 270 1.65 -5.54 2.41
N GLU A 271 0.72 -5.90 3.32
CA GLU A 271 0.84 -7.08 4.20
C GLU A 271 1.12 -8.39 3.43
N ASP A 272 1.12 -8.33 2.12
CA ASP A 272 1.39 -9.42 1.21
C ASP A 272 2.88 -9.68 0.98
N ASP A 273 3.75 -8.75 1.35
CA ASP A 273 5.18 -8.98 1.39
C ASP A 273 5.63 -9.32 2.83
N ALA A 274 5.31 -10.54 3.27
CA ALA A 274 5.98 -11.16 4.44
C ALA A 274 7.52 -11.09 4.34
N ASN A 275 8.04 -10.80 3.14
CA ASN A 275 9.43 -10.48 2.86
C ASN A 275 9.81 -9.07 3.35
N ILE A 276 8.92 -8.08 3.35
CA ILE A 276 9.24 -6.71 3.82
C ILE A 276 9.42 -6.71 5.34
N GLU A 277 8.53 -7.37 6.10
CA GLU A 277 8.73 -7.57 7.54
C GLU A 277 10.01 -8.36 7.82
N ALA A 278 10.27 -9.44 7.11
CA ALA A 278 11.49 -10.24 7.26
C ALA A 278 12.76 -9.46 6.87
N LEU A 279 12.67 -8.49 5.95
CA LEU A 279 13.78 -7.63 5.54
C LEU A 279 13.98 -6.44 6.51
N SER A 280 12.91 -5.93 7.12
CA SER A 280 12.96 -4.79 8.05
C SER A 280 13.25 -5.20 9.50
N PHE A 281 12.98 -6.44 9.90
CA PHE A 281 13.28 -7.00 11.24
C PHE A 281 14.66 -7.64 11.37
N GLY A 282 15.66 -7.21 10.56
CA GLY A 282 17.06 -7.61 10.77
C GLY A 282 17.58 -7.12 12.12
N GLU A 283 18.08 -8.03 12.97
CA GLU A 283 18.91 -7.65 14.13
C GLU A 283 20.02 -6.70 13.64
N LYS A 284 20.35 -5.71 14.48
CA LYS A 284 21.45 -4.78 14.22
C LYS A 284 22.74 -5.54 13.91
N ILE A 285 23.16 -5.47 12.65
CA ILE A 285 24.34 -6.17 12.18
C ILE A 285 25.58 -5.42 12.69
N LYS A 286 26.41 -6.10 13.45
CA LYS A 286 27.71 -5.57 13.89
C LYS A 286 28.80 -6.21 13.06
N ILE A 287 29.42 -5.43 12.18
CA ILE A 287 30.55 -5.85 11.37
C ILE A 287 31.79 -5.11 11.87
N ASP A 288 32.88 -5.83 12.06
CA ASP A 288 34.17 -5.24 12.38
C ASP A 288 34.76 -4.59 11.12
N LEU A 289 35.20 -3.35 11.21
CA LEU A 289 35.79 -2.66 10.05
C LEU A 289 37.04 -3.37 9.52
N ASP A 290 37.80 -4.03 10.37
CA ASP A 290 38.99 -4.79 9.94
C ASP A 290 38.63 -6.02 9.06
N ASP A 291 37.38 -6.43 9.07
CA ASP A 291 36.87 -7.51 8.24
C ASP A 291 36.28 -7.02 6.89
N LEU A 292 36.27 -5.68 6.64
CA LEU A 292 35.69 -5.05 5.47
C LEU A 292 36.76 -4.53 4.48
N ASP A 293 36.49 -4.67 3.19
CA ASP A 293 37.13 -3.89 2.13
C ASP A 293 36.59 -2.44 2.17
N ILE A 294 37.16 -1.66 3.10
CA ILE A 294 36.73 -0.29 3.39
C ILE A 294 36.92 0.61 2.17
N GLU A 295 38.00 0.41 1.39
CA GLU A 295 38.29 1.26 0.22
C GLU A 295 37.19 1.11 -0.84
N SER A 296 36.82 -0.11 -1.16
CA SER A 296 35.73 -0.37 -2.11
C SER A 296 34.38 0.11 -1.58
N TRP A 297 34.08 -0.11 -0.30
CA TRP A 297 32.82 0.33 0.31
C TRP A 297 32.73 1.85 0.36
N GLN A 298 33.80 2.53 0.78
CA GLN A 298 33.85 3.99 0.84
C GLN A 298 33.71 4.62 -0.55
N ARG A 299 34.36 4.05 -1.58
CA ARG A 299 34.21 4.49 -2.97
C ARG A 299 32.76 4.40 -3.45
N ASP A 300 32.09 3.29 -3.19
CA ASP A 300 30.71 3.07 -3.65
C ASP A 300 29.73 3.95 -2.86
N LEU A 301 29.93 4.15 -1.56
CA LEU A 301 29.19 5.13 -0.75
C LEU A 301 29.38 6.57 -1.27
N TRP A 302 30.59 6.93 -1.69
CA TRP A 302 30.86 8.24 -2.30
C TRP A 302 30.10 8.42 -3.61
N ASN A 303 30.13 7.43 -4.48
CA ASN A 303 29.41 7.45 -5.76
C ASN A 303 27.90 7.58 -5.53
N ASP A 304 27.35 6.76 -4.63
CA ASP A 304 25.93 6.84 -4.26
C ASP A 304 25.57 8.25 -3.75
N ARG A 305 26.40 8.82 -2.87
CA ARG A 305 26.17 10.16 -2.32
C ARG A 305 26.15 11.25 -3.39
N GLU A 306 27.10 11.23 -4.32
CA GLU A 306 27.14 12.23 -5.39
C GLU A 306 25.91 12.13 -6.29
N THR A 307 25.53 10.92 -6.70
CA THR A 307 24.28 10.70 -7.48
C THR A 307 23.05 11.16 -6.74
N LEU A 308 22.95 10.86 -5.43
CA LEU A 308 21.82 11.31 -4.61
C LEU A 308 21.76 12.83 -4.49
N ARG A 309 22.91 13.51 -4.36
CA ARG A 309 22.99 14.97 -4.31
C ARG A 309 22.59 15.62 -5.61
N GLU A 310 23.09 15.11 -6.73
CA GLU A 310 22.70 15.58 -8.06
C GLU A 310 21.18 15.48 -8.24
N LEU A 311 20.60 14.33 -7.94
CA LEU A 311 19.14 14.14 -7.98
C LEU A 311 18.39 15.10 -7.04
N LEU A 312 18.89 15.30 -5.82
CA LEU A 312 18.30 16.24 -4.87
C LEU A 312 18.31 17.67 -5.38
N ASP A 313 19.41 18.10 -5.97
CA ASP A 313 19.57 19.46 -6.50
C ASP A 313 18.65 19.68 -7.71
N GLU A 314 18.49 18.68 -8.58
CA GLU A 314 17.53 18.72 -9.68
C GLU A 314 16.07 18.79 -9.15
N MET A 315 15.73 17.93 -8.19
CA MET A 315 14.38 17.90 -7.63
C MET A 315 14.02 19.16 -6.82
N ARG A 316 15.01 19.90 -6.28
CA ARG A 316 14.78 21.18 -5.61
C ARG A 316 14.34 22.29 -6.57
N LYS A 317 14.67 22.19 -7.86
CA LYS A 317 14.21 23.13 -8.89
C LYS A 317 12.70 23.01 -9.12
N VAL A 318 12.14 21.83 -8.93
CA VAL A 318 10.70 21.57 -9.09
C VAL A 318 9.95 22.09 -7.87
N THR A 319 9.55 23.35 -7.94
CA THR A 319 8.68 23.95 -6.92
C THR A 319 7.21 23.57 -7.15
N PRO A 320 6.27 23.80 -6.21
CA PRO A 320 4.84 23.55 -6.42
C PRO A 320 4.25 24.23 -7.66
N ALA A 321 4.84 25.33 -8.11
CA ALA A 321 4.44 26.03 -9.34
C ALA A 321 4.79 25.25 -10.61
N HIS A 322 5.84 24.44 -10.56
CA HIS A 322 6.35 23.62 -11.67
C HIS A 322 5.93 22.14 -11.58
N ASP A 323 5.23 21.75 -10.50
CA ASP A 323 4.64 20.41 -10.34
C ASP A 323 3.37 20.31 -11.18
N LEU A 324 3.48 19.66 -12.35
CA LEU A 324 2.39 19.53 -13.31
C LEU A 324 1.26 18.67 -12.75
N LYS A 325 1.58 17.63 -12.00
CA LYS A 325 0.61 16.72 -11.40
C LYS A 325 -0.22 17.44 -10.33
N LEU A 326 0.41 18.25 -9.48
CA LEU A 326 -0.27 19.10 -8.50
C LEU A 326 -1.16 20.15 -9.20
N ARG A 327 -0.64 20.79 -10.26
CA ARG A 327 -1.39 21.76 -11.05
C ARG A 327 -2.64 21.14 -11.67
N LYS A 328 -2.52 19.94 -12.20
CA LYS A 328 -3.65 19.19 -12.76
C LYS A 328 -4.69 18.83 -11.69
N LEU A 329 -4.25 18.41 -10.52
CA LEU A 329 -5.15 18.14 -9.39
C LEU A 329 -5.95 19.39 -9.00
N LYS A 330 -5.29 20.57 -8.89
CA LYS A 330 -5.96 21.86 -8.64
C LYS A 330 -7.05 22.14 -9.67
N GLN A 331 -6.73 21.98 -10.95
CA GLN A 331 -7.70 22.19 -12.05
C GLN A 331 -8.90 21.23 -11.96
N LEU A 332 -8.67 19.96 -11.63
CA LEU A 332 -9.75 18.98 -11.48
C LEU A 332 -10.70 19.33 -10.34
N ILE A 333 -10.17 19.72 -9.17
CA ILE A 333 -10.97 20.10 -8.02
C ILE A 333 -11.78 21.38 -8.32
N GLN A 334 -11.16 22.38 -8.92
CA GLN A 334 -11.83 23.60 -9.33
C GLN A 334 -12.94 23.33 -10.34
N ASN A 335 -12.63 22.60 -11.41
CA ASN A 335 -13.63 22.25 -12.42
C ASN A 335 -14.80 21.45 -11.83
N LYS A 336 -14.53 20.51 -10.90
CA LYS A 336 -15.58 19.76 -10.19
C LYS A 336 -16.46 20.68 -9.32
N SER A 337 -15.86 21.68 -8.69
CA SER A 337 -16.59 22.67 -7.88
C SER A 337 -17.49 23.58 -8.70
N GLU A 338 -17.01 24.00 -9.88
CA GLU A 338 -17.73 24.89 -10.78
C GLU A 338 -18.79 24.13 -11.62
N HIS A 339 -18.50 22.88 -11.96
CA HIS A 339 -19.34 22.01 -12.80
C HIS A 339 -19.57 20.67 -12.09
N PRO A 340 -20.37 20.63 -11.03
CA PRO A 340 -20.62 19.41 -10.27
C PRO A 340 -21.37 18.37 -11.13
N ILE A 341 -20.98 17.09 -10.99
CA ILE A 341 -21.63 15.99 -11.73
C ILE A 341 -23.00 15.60 -11.18
N ASN A 342 -23.24 15.88 -9.90
CA ASN A 342 -24.56 15.87 -9.29
C ASN A 342 -24.82 17.28 -8.70
N ASP A 343 -26.05 17.75 -8.85
CA ASP A 343 -26.41 19.12 -8.49
C ASP A 343 -26.00 19.48 -7.04
N GLY A 344 -25.29 20.60 -6.91
CA GLY A 344 -24.81 21.13 -5.64
C GLY A 344 -23.71 20.30 -4.94
N ASN A 345 -23.29 19.14 -5.47
CA ASN A 345 -22.26 18.32 -4.85
C ASN A 345 -20.85 18.73 -5.29
N ARG A 346 -20.09 19.38 -4.39
CA ARG A 346 -18.70 19.81 -4.62
C ARG A 346 -17.66 18.88 -4.00
N LYS A 347 -18.10 17.77 -3.35
CA LYS A 347 -17.21 16.90 -2.59
C LYS A 347 -16.24 16.14 -3.49
N VAL A 348 -14.96 16.14 -3.05
CA VAL A 348 -13.85 15.43 -3.72
C VAL A 348 -13.06 14.65 -2.67
N LEU A 349 -12.84 13.38 -2.95
CA LEU A 349 -12.01 12.49 -2.13
C LEU A 349 -10.70 12.19 -2.87
N VAL A 350 -9.57 12.54 -2.28
CA VAL A 350 -8.23 12.34 -2.85
C VAL A 350 -7.47 11.31 -2.02
N PHE A 351 -7.03 10.24 -2.66
CA PHE A 351 -6.19 9.21 -2.07
C PHE A 351 -4.74 9.32 -2.54
N SER A 352 -3.82 9.17 -1.59
CA SER A 352 -2.41 8.90 -1.84
C SER A 352 -1.93 7.71 -1.03
N ALA A 353 -0.96 6.94 -1.53
CA ALA A 353 -0.33 5.85 -0.80
C ALA A 353 0.56 6.37 0.34
N PHE A 354 1.12 7.59 0.21
CA PHE A 354 2.11 8.13 1.14
C PHE A 354 1.58 9.30 1.95
N ALA A 355 1.84 9.26 3.27
CA ALA A 355 1.48 10.33 4.19
C ALA A 355 2.17 11.65 3.85
N ASP A 356 3.46 11.61 3.45
CA ASP A 356 4.21 12.79 3.03
C ASP A 356 3.55 13.50 1.83
N THR A 357 3.07 12.71 0.85
CA THR A 357 2.34 13.25 -0.30
C THR A 357 1.00 13.84 0.11
N ALA A 358 0.24 13.18 0.99
CA ALA A 358 -1.04 13.69 1.47
C ALA A 358 -0.85 15.03 2.23
N ASP A 359 0.16 15.12 3.08
CA ASP A 359 0.51 16.37 3.78
C ASP A 359 0.99 17.47 2.80
N TYR A 360 1.78 17.12 1.79
CA TYR A 360 2.17 18.04 0.72
C TYR A 360 0.95 18.58 -0.01
N LEU A 361 0.05 17.71 -0.45
CA LEU A 361 -1.16 18.11 -1.14
C LEU A 361 -2.01 19.05 -0.28
N TYR A 362 -2.20 18.73 1.00
CA TYR A 362 -2.95 19.59 1.91
C TYR A 362 -2.29 20.98 2.05
N ARG A 363 -0.98 21.03 2.26
CA ARG A 363 -0.23 22.28 2.40
C ARG A 363 -0.38 23.19 1.18
N GLU A 364 -0.31 22.61 -0.04
CA GLU A 364 -0.34 23.38 -1.28
C GLU A 364 -1.76 23.67 -1.81
N LEU A 365 -2.74 22.85 -1.45
CA LEU A 365 -4.12 23.00 -1.92
C LEU A 365 -4.98 23.84 -0.98
N ALA A 366 -4.86 23.64 0.34
CA ALA A 366 -5.78 24.22 1.32
C ALA A 366 -5.91 25.76 1.21
N PRO A 367 -4.82 26.55 1.07
CA PRO A 367 -4.95 28.01 0.95
C PRO A 367 -5.77 28.43 -0.29
N THR A 368 -5.54 27.78 -1.42
CA THR A 368 -6.23 28.09 -2.68
C THR A 368 -7.70 27.68 -2.63
N LEU A 369 -7.98 26.51 -2.03
CA LEU A 369 -9.33 25.96 -1.93
C LEU A 369 -10.20 26.77 -0.96
N VAL A 370 -9.64 27.18 0.18
CA VAL A 370 -10.33 28.10 1.12
C VAL A 370 -10.67 29.42 0.45
N ALA A 371 -9.75 30.01 -0.33
CA ALA A 371 -10.02 31.22 -1.09
C ALA A 371 -11.16 31.04 -2.13
N ALA A 372 -11.37 29.79 -2.61
CA ALA A 372 -12.47 29.42 -3.49
C ALA A 372 -13.75 28.99 -2.72
N GLY A 373 -13.77 29.09 -1.39
CA GLY A 373 -14.90 28.70 -0.54
C GLY A 373 -15.07 27.18 -0.42
N LEU A 374 -13.97 26.43 -0.46
CA LEU A 374 -13.92 24.97 -0.31
C LEU A 374 -13.12 24.60 0.93
N ASP A 375 -13.80 24.07 1.94
CA ASP A 375 -13.12 23.58 3.14
C ASP A 375 -12.49 22.21 2.92
N THR A 376 -11.27 22.06 3.45
CA THR A 376 -10.40 20.92 3.14
C THR A 376 -9.88 20.27 4.43
N ALA A 377 -9.72 18.96 4.40
CA ALA A 377 -9.05 18.21 5.46
C ALA A 377 -8.03 17.21 4.89
N VAL A 378 -7.04 16.86 5.74
CA VAL A 378 -6.13 15.73 5.49
C VAL A 378 -6.17 14.75 6.66
N ILE A 379 -6.16 13.47 6.35
CA ILE A 379 -6.05 12.36 7.31
C ILE A 379 -4.97 11.39 6.84
N THR A 380 -3.96 11.22 7.68
CA THR A 380 -2.87 10.26 7.46
C THR A 380 -2.78 9.29 8.63
N GLY A 381 -2.17 8.12 8.40
CA GLY A 381 -1.79 7.21 9.47
C GLY A 381 -0.67 7.81 10.32
N GLY A 382 -0.64 7.47 11.62
CA GLY A 382 0.43 7.89 12.52
C GLY A 382 0.08 9.03 13.47
N SER A 383 1.11 9.66 14.07
CA SER A 383 0.98 10.62 15.17
C SER A 383 0.47 12.00 14.80
N HIS A 384 0.35 12.33 13.52
CA HIS A 384 0.01 13.68 13.05
C HIS A 384 -1.49 13.99 13.05
N GLY A 385 -2.35 12.98 13.23
CA GLY A 385 -3.80 13.18 13.34
C GLY A 385 -4.45 13.79 12.09
N ALA A 386 -5.70 14.26 12.28
CA ALA A 386 -6.43 14.97 11.24
C ALA A 386 -6.14 16.47 11.31
N LYS A 387 -5.93 17.12 10.14
CA LYS A 387 -5.82 18.57 9.99
C LYS A 387 -6.96 19.07 9.13
N THR A 388 -7.56 20.22 9.49
CA THR A 388 -8.66 20.80 8.71
C THR A 388 -8.54 22.32 8.62
N THR A 389 -9.11 22.89 7.56
CA THR A 389 -9.26 24.35 7.41
C THR A 389 -10.36 24.91 8.30
N LEU A 390 -11.24 24.07 8.85
CA LEU A 390 -12.29 24.45 9.78
C LEU A 390 -11.78 24.75 11.20
N GLY A 391 -10.50 24.51 11.48
CA GLY A 391 -9.85 24.73 12.77
C GLY A 391 -9.25 23.45 13.37
N THR A 392 -8.81 23.55 14.61
CA THR A 392 -8.16 22.45 15.35
C THR A 392 -9.14 21.73 16.27
N GLY A 393 -8.77 20.52 16.71
CA GLY A 393 -9.51 19.77 17.73
C GLY A 393 -10.53 18.77 17.17
N PHE A 394 -10.61 18.58 15.87
CA PHE A 394 -11.43 17.52 15.29
C PHE A 394 -10.67 16.21 15.28
N ASP A 395 -11.29 15.16 15.80
CA ASP A 395 -10.79 13.80 15.71
C ASP A 395 -11.13 13.15 14.35
N PHE A 396 -10.60 11.95 14.12
CA PHE A 396 -10.84 11.17 12.90
C PHE A 396 -12.33 11.03 12.56
N GLN A 397 -13.16 10.64 13.53
CA GLN A 397 -14.59 10.38 13.29
C GLN A 397 -15.37 11.67 13.01
N GLN A 398 -14.98 12.75 13.67
CA GLN A 398 -15.55 14.06 13.45
C GLN A 398 -15.25 14.57 12.04
N VAL A 399 -14.00 14.46 11.58
CA VAL A 399 -13.63 14.83 10.20
C VAL A 399 -14.39 13.98 9.18
N MET A 400 -14.52 12.67 9.40
CA MET A 400 -15.36 11.81 8.54
C MET A 400 -16.82 12.28 8.51
N SER A 401 -17.35 12.69 9.65
CA SER A 401 -18.74 13.18 9.76
C SER A 401 -18.94 14.55 9.12
N LEU A 402 -17.92 15.42 9.13
CA LEU A 402 -17.93 16.71 8.43
C LEU A 402 -17.84 16.52 6.90
N PHE A 403 -17.09 15.52 6.43
CA PHE A 403 -16.98 15.24 5.02
C PHE A 403 -18.20 14.50 4.46
N SER A 404 -18.74 13.55 5.20
CA SER A 404 -19.87 12.70 4.76
C SER A 404 -21.04 12.74 5.76
N PRO A 405 -21.70 13.91 5.92
CA PRO A 405 -22.64 14.18 7.02
C PRO A 405 -23.89 13.29 7.01
N ARG A 406 -24.40 12.91 5.83
CA ARG A 406 -25.56 12.03 5.72
C ARG A 406 -25.19 10.58 6.04
N SER A 407 -24.16 10.06 5.37
CA SER A 407 -23.70 8.69 5.55
C SER A 407 -23.18 8.39 6.95
N LYS A 408 -22.67 9.42 7.65
CA LYS A 408 -22.17 9.33 9.03
C LYS A 408 -23.19 9.78 10.07
N GLN A 409 -24.41 10.11 9.65
CA GLN A 409 -25.48 10.56 10.55
C GLN A 409 -25.01 11.70 11.49
N ARG A 410 -24.32 12.71 10.93
CA ARG A 410 -23.77 13.86 11.69
C ARG A 410 -24.80 14.51 12.61
N HIS A 411 -26.06 14.57 12.19
CA HIS A 411 -27.14 15.14 12.98
C HIS A 411 -27.34 14.46 14.34
N LEU A 412 -26.90 13.18 14.49
CA LEU A 412 -26.94 12.47 15.77
C LEU A 412 -25.64 12.68 16.58
N THR A 413 -24.49 12.71 15.91
CA THR A 413 -23.18 12.76 16.57
C THR A 413 -22.70 14.17 16.85
N MET A 414 -23.03 15.12 15.98
CA MET A 414 -22.61 16.53 16.03
C MET A 414 -23.80 17.47 15.70
N PRO A 415 -24.90 17.47 16.46
CA PRO A 415 -26.15 18.17 16.08
C PRO A 415 -26.04 19.69 15.96
N ARG A 416 -25.02 20.28 16.59
CA ARG A 416 -24.78 21.76 16.55
C ARG A 416 -23.83 22.18 15.44
N GLU A 417 -23.15 21.21 14.81
CA GLU A 417 -22.17 21.50 13.76
C GLU A 417 -22.84 21.50 12.39
N THR A 418 -22.77 22.63 11.69
CA THR A 418 -23.39 22.83 10.38
C THR A 418 -22.36 22.91 9.24
N ARG A 419 -21.08 23.17 9.58
CA ARG A 419 -20.00 23.25 8.57
C ARG A 419 -19.76 21.89 7.93
N GLU A 420 -19.29 21.91 6.71
CA GLU A 420 -18.95 20.71 5.95
C GLU A 420 -17.56 20.84 5.34
N LEU A 421 -16.95 19.72 5.05
CA LEU A 421 -15.73 19.62 4.28
C LEU A 421 -16.09 19.29 2.82
N ASP A 422 -15.51 20.02 1.88
CA ASP A 422 -15.67 19.78 0.45
C ASP A 422 -14.59 18.84 -0.09
N VAL A 423 -13.34 18.95 0.41
CA VAL A 423 -12.22 18.13 -0.05
C VAL A 423 -11.61 17.36 1.12
N LEU A 424 -11.49 16.04 0.95
CA LEU A 424 -10.81 15.18 1.89
C LEU A 424 -9.62 14.52 1.19
N ILE A 425 -8.43 14.74 1.74
CA ILE A 425 -7.18 14.12 1.31
C ILE A 425 -6.80 13.06 2.34
N GLY A 426 -6.42 11.88 1.92
CA GLY A 426 -6.00 10.86 2.86
C GLY A 426 -5.26 9.70 2.27
N THR A 427 -4.68 8.91 3.18
CA THR A 427 -4.04 7.63 2.84
C THR A 427 -5.05 6.48 2.97
N ASP A 428 -4.60 5.26 2.76
CA ASP A 428 -5.44 4.08 2.87
C ASP A 428 -6.04 3.86 4.27
N VAL A 429 -5.60 4.60 5.29
CA VAL A 429 -6.22 4.63 6.61
C VAL A 429 -7.72 4.97 6.56
N ILE A 430 -8.16 5.76 5.56
CA ILE A 430 -9.58 6.07 5.33
C ILE A 430 -10.24 5.13 4.32
N SER A 431 -9.48 4.20 3.72
CA SER A 431 -10.01 3.25 2.74
C SER A 431 -10.74 2.08 3.38
N GLU A 432 -10.53 1.78 4.66
CA GLU A 432 -11.14 0.63 5.33
C GLU A 432 -12.35 1.03 6.21
N GLY A 433 -13.44 0.28 6.06
CA GLY A 433 -14.62 0.39 6.92
C GLY A 433 -15.42 1.70 6.83
N GLN A 434 -14.98 2.69 6.05
CA GLN A 434 -15.65 3.99 5.96
C GLN A 434 -16.74 4.00 4.89
N ASN A 435 -17.87 4.66 5.21
CA ASN A 435 -18.91 4.99 4.24
C ASN A 435 -18.82 6.48 3.91
N LEU A 436 -18.48 6.80 2.67
CA LEU A 436 -18.26 8.17 2.18
C LEU A 436 -19.11 8.46 0.92
N GLN A 437 -20.27 7.84 0.83
CA GLN A 437 -21.15 7.91 -0.36
C GLN A 437 -21.83 9.27 -0.55
N ASP A 438 -21.63 10.23 0.36
CA ASP A 438 -22.01 11.63 0.12
C ASP A 438 -21.10 12.27 -0.93
N CYS A 439 -19.88 11.75 -1.10
CA CYS A 439 -18.94 12.13 -2.15
C CYS A 439 -19.23 11.36 -3.44
N ASP A 440 -19.10 12.06 -4.59
CA ASP A 440 -19.34 11.51 -5.92
C ASP A 440 -18.10 11.53 -6.83
N TYR A 441 -16.97 12.05 -6.33
CA TYR A 441 -15.75 12.24 -7.11
C TYR A 441 -14.51 11.77 -6.35
N LEU A 442 -13.90 10.67 -6.82
CA LEU A 442 -12.73 10.08 -6.18
C LEU A 442 -11.52 10.18 -7.09
N ILE A 443 -10.43 10.67 -6.56
CA ILE A 443 -9.13 10.80 -7.24
C ILE A 443 -8.11 9.90 -6.54
N ASN A 444 -7.54 8.94 -7.25
CA ASN A 444 -6.28 8.30 -6.87
C ASN A 444 -5.14 9.17 -7.41
N TYR A 445 -4.48 9.91 -6.54
CA TYR A 445 -3.36 10.78 -6.90
C TYR A 445 -2.11 9.98 -7.26
N ASP A 446 -1.97 8.80 -6.66
CA ASP A 446 -1.07 7.75 -7.08
C ASP A 446 -1.81 6.42 -7.17
N ILE A 447 -1.34 5.57 -8.09
CA ILE A 447 -1.93 4.25 -8.29
C ILE A 447 -1.30 3.28 -7.29
N HIS A 448 -2.17 2.62 -6.53
CA HIS A 448 -1.72 1.50 -5.72
C HIS A 448 -1.42 0.30 -6.64
N TRP A 449 -0.28 -0.36 -6.42
CA TRP A 449 0.16 -1.50 -7.25
C TRP A 449 -0.77 -2.71 -7.13
N ASN A 450 -1.44 -2.84 -5.99
CA ASN A 450 -2.50 -3.83 -5.82
C ASN A 450 -3.86 -3.25 -6.30
N PRO A 451 -4.43 -3.76 -7.40
CA PRO A 451 -5.69 -3.26 -7.96
C PRO A 451 -6.87 -3.42 -6.99
N VAL A 452 -6.79 -4.35 -6.03
CA VAL A 452 -7.80 -4.55 -4.99
C VAL A 452 -7.95 -3.28 -4.14
N ARG A 453 -6.86 -2.58 -3.84
CA ARG A 453 -6.90 -1.30 -3.09
C ARG A 453 -7.68 -0.23 -3.86
N ILE A 454 -7.47 -0.12 -5.17
CA ILE A 454 -8.23 0.83 -6.02
C ILE A 454 -9.74 0.51 -5.97
N ILE A 455 -10.09 -0.76 -6.04
CA ILE A 455 -11.49 -1.23 -5.93
C ILE A 455 -12.04 -0.91 -4.53
N GLN A 456 -11.27 -1.13 -3.47
CA GLN A 456 -11.66 -0.82 -2.10
C GLN A 456 -11.86 0.68 -1.90
N ARG A 457 -10.94 1.54 -2.39
CA ARG A 457 -11.06 3.00 -2.36
C ARG A 457 -12.35 3.43 -3.07
N PHE A 458 -12.57 2.97 -4.30
CA PHE A 458 -13.78 3.31 -5.06
C PHE A 458 -15.06 2.82 -4.39
N GLY A 459 -15.04 1.67 -3.76
CA GLY A 459 -16.15 1.15 -2.96
C GLY A 459 -16.53 2.02 -1.76
N ARG A 460 -15.79 3.11 -1.42
CA ARG A 460 -16.18 4.08 -0.39
C ARG A 460 -17.32 4.99 -0.85
N ILE A 461 -17.36 5.30 -2.13
CA ILE A 461 -18.38 6.17 -2.74
C ILE A 461 -19.40 5.39 -3.58
N ASP A 462 -19.01 4.23 -4.13
CA ASP A 462 -19.89 3.37 -4.94
C ASP A 462 -20.69 2.41 -4.09
N ARG A 463 -21.77 2.92 -3.50
CA ARG A 463 -22.62 2.15 -2.58
C ARG A 463 -24.10 2.27 -2.93
N ILE A 464 -24.83 1.21 -2.60
CA ILE A 464 -26.31 1.21 -2.67
C ILE A 464 -26.88 2.27 -1.72
N GLY A 465 -27.93 2.94 -2.14
CA GLY A 465 -28.56 4.00 -1.36
C GLY A 465 -27.81 5.32 -1.37
N SER A 466 -26.85 5.51 -2.28
CA SER A 466 -26.21 6.82 -2.50
C SER A 466 -27.24 7.86 -2.93
N ILE A 467 -27.07 9.09 -2.44
CA ILE A 467 -27.86 10.24 -2.90
C ILE A 467 -27.42 10.72 -4.28
N ASN A 468 -26.22 10.32 -4.69
CA ASN A 468 -25.64 10.70 -5.98
C ASN A 468 -26.17 9.79 -7.08
N SER A 469 -26.61 10.38 -8.17
CA SER A 469 -27.04 9.63 -9.35
C SER A 469 -25.86 9.06 -10.14
N GLN A 470 -24.75 9.78 -10.14
CA GLN A 470 -23.52 9.40 -10.86
C GLN A 470 -22.30 9.56 -9.98
N ILE A 471 -21.25 8.77 -10.24
CA ILE A 471 -19.95 8.85 -9.58
C ILE A 471 -18.81 8.77 -10.57
N GLN A 472 -17.71 9.46 -10.27
CA GLN A 472 -16.51 9.54 -11.12
C GLN A 472 -15.30 9.03 -10.38
N LEU A 473 -14.52 8.18 -11.06
CA LEU A 473 -13.17 7.77 -10.67
C LEU A 473 -12.15 8.47 -11.55
N VAL A 474 -11.10 9.01 -10.94
CA VAL A 474 -9.96 9.61 -11.61
C VAL A 474 -8.69 8.92 -11.12
N ASN A 475 -7.83 8.50 -12.03
CA ASN A 475 -6.57 7.85 -11.74
C ASN A 475 -5.43 8.64 -12.38
N PHE A 476 -4.44 9.05 -11.58
CA PHE A 476 -3.17 9.53 -12.09
C PHE A 476 -2.23 8.35 -12.28
N TRP A 477 -1.73 8.20 -13.48
CA TRP A 477 -0.76 7.17 -13.86
C TRP A 477 0.62 7.78 -13.98
N PRO A 478 1.68 7.02 -13.69
CA PRO A 478 3.04 7.49 -13.95
C PRO A 478 3.27 7.73 -15.45
N ASP A 479 4.18 8.62 -15.74
CA ASP A 479 4.60 8.93 -17.12
C ASP A 479 5.69 7.96 -17.59
N ILE A 480 5.45 6.67 -17.39
CA ILE A 480 6.30 5.57 -17.87
C ILE A 480 5.47 4.65 -18.76
N SER A 481 6.13 3.95 -19.70
CA SER A 481 5.46 2.87 -20.42
C SER A 481 5.11 1.73 -19.43
N LEU A 482 3.91 1.19 -19.55
CA LEU A 482 3.40 0.14 -18.65
C LEU A 482 4.31 -1.11 -18.65
N ASP A 483 4.95 -1.39 -19.79
CA ASP A 483 5.84 -2.55 -19.98
C ASP A 483 7.15 -2.40 -19.21
N GLU A 484 7.73 -1.19 -19.14
CA GLU A 484 8.91 -0.89 -18.33
C GLU A 484 8.58 -1.00 -16.84
N TYR A 485 7.40 -0.56 -16.45
CA TYR A 485 6.93 -0.58 -15.07
C TYR A 485 6.62 -2.01 -14.55
N ILE A 486 6.08 -2.88 -15.40
CA ILE A 486 5.75 -4.27 -15.04
C ILE A 486 7.02 -5.15 -14.96
N ASN A 487 8.04 -4.85 -15.77
CA ASN A 487 9.31 -5.59 -15.76
C ASN A 487 10.18 -5.31 -14.52
N LEU A 488 9.78 -4.37 -13.66
CA LEU A 488 10.38 -4.11 -12.34
C LEU A 488 9.94 -5.11 -11.25
N LYS A 489 8.98 -5.99 -11.54
CA LYS A 489 8.60 -7.12 -10.70
C LYS A 489 9.54 -8.30 -10.93
#